data_065e7e02e36577fc8b8417eec4b2f287
#
_entry.id   065e7e02e36577fc8b8417eec4b2f287
#
_cell.length_a   1.000
_cell.length_b   1.000
_cell.length_c   1.000
_cell.angle_alpha   90.00
_cell.angle_beta   90.00
_cell.angle_gamma   90.00
#
_symmetry.space_group_name_H-M   'P 1'
#
loop_
_entity.id
_entity.type
_entity.pdbx_description
1 polymer ?
#
loop_
_entity_poly.entity_id
_entity_poly.type
_entity_poly.pdbx_seq_one_letter_code
_entity_poly.pdbx_strand_id
1 'polypeptide(L)'
;MSTAADQKRILIVDDEPTILLTLSYALRSGEVEVVTASRLEPAEDALKRQRFDLVIADVRMSGMLGVEGLELLTYIRRYWPDTKVIIMTAHGSDEVRQDAYERGATFYYTKPVDIRELMQKIRDLGIPVRQ
;
A
#
# COMPACT_ATOMS: atom_id res chain seq x y z
N MET A 1 -24.66 -2.32 -10.88
CA MET A 1 -24.43 -2.63 -9.47
C MET A 1 -23.17 -3.47 -9.33
N SER A 2 -22.23 -3.03 -8.49
CA SER A 2 -21.00 -3.79 -8.27
C SER A 2 -21.25 -5.07 -7.50
N THR A 3 -20.61 -6.14 -7.91
CA THR A 3 -20.57 -7.39 -7.15
C THR A 3 -19.23 -7.43 -6.40
N ALA A 4 -19.08 -8.39 -5.50
CA ALA A 4 -17.80 -8.59 -4.81
C ALA A 4 -16.64 -8.85 -5.78
N ALA A 5 -16.93 -9.46 -6.93
CA ALA A 5 -15.92 -9.71 -7.97
C ALA A 5 -15.45 -8.43 -8.67
N ASP A 6 -16.28 -7.39 -8.67
CA ASP A 6 -15.97 -6.11 -9.30
C ASP A 6 -15.28 -5.13 -8.35
N GLN A 7 -15.26 -5.44 -7.05
CA GLN A 7 -14.61 -4.58 -6.08
C GLN A 7 -13.10 -4.59 -6.27
N LYS A 8 -12.52 -3.40 -6.15
CA LYS A 8 -11.07 -3.28 -6.05
C LYS A 8 -10.68 -3.45 -4.59
N ARG A 9 -9.47 -3.92 -4.36
CA ARG A 9 -9.01 -4.21 -3.00
C ARG A 9 -7.64 -3.60 -2.75
N ILE A 10 -7.54 -2.87 -1.65
CA ILE A 10 -6.32 -2.19 -1.23
C ILE A 10 -5.85 -2.78 0.10
N LEU A 11 -4.57 -3.11 0.18
CA LEU A 11 -3.92 -3.51 1.43
C LEU A 11 -3.06 -2.35 1.92
N ILE A 12 -3.24 -1.95 3.17
CA ILE A 12 -2.42 -0.91 3.80
C ILE A 12 -1.59 -1.55 4.90
N VAL A 13 -0.28 -1.40 4.81
CA VAL A 13 0.67 -2.01 5.75
C VAL A 13 1.48 -0.91 6.42
N ASP A 14 1.23 -0.68 7.71
CA ASP A 14 1.87 0.38 8.48
C ASP A 14 1.71 0.05 9.95
N ASP A 15 2.74 0.28 10.77
CA ASP A 15 2.66 0.00 12.19
C ASP A 15 2.03 1.13 13.01
N GLU A 16 1.70 2.26 12.37
CA GLU A 16 1.03 3.37 13.04
C GLU A 16 -0.48 3.21 12.94
N PRO A 17 -1.18 2.95 14.07
CA PRO A 17 -2.64 2.76 14.04
C PRO A 17 -3.40 3.95 13.44
N THR A 18 -2.92 5.17 13.68
CA THR A 18 -3.55 6.37 13.14
C THR A 18 -3.54 6.37 11.62
N ILE A 19 -2.43 5.96 11.01
CA ILE A 19 -2.32 5.89 9.55
C ILE A 19 -3.28 4.83 9.01
N LEU A 20 -3.30 3.65 9.61
CA LEU A 20 -4.21 2.58 9.18
C LEU A 20 -5.66 3.04 9.22
N LEU A 21 -6.06 3.69 10.31
CA LEU A 21 -7.42 4.16 10.48
C LEU A 21 -7.77 5.28 9.49
N THR A 22 -6.91 6.27 9.38
CA THR A 22 -7.15 7.43 8.53
C THR A 22 -7.25 7.03 7.05
N LEU A 23 -6.29 6.25 6.57
CA LEU A 23 -6.29 5.82 5.17
C LEU A 23 -7.43 4.84 4.89
N SER A 24 -7.70 3.94 5.81
CA SER A 24 -8.81 3.01 5.65
C SER A 24 -10.13 3.76 5.48
N TYR A 25 -10.37 4.75 6.32
CA TYR A 25 -11.57 5.58 6.22
C TYR A 25 -11.63 6.36 4.91
N ALA A 26 -10.51 6.94 4.50
CA ALA A 26 -10.46 7.76 3.30
C ALA A 26 -10.63 6.96 2.01
N LEU A 27 -10.12 5.73 1.98
CA LEU A 27 -10.02 4.97 0.73
C LEU A 27 -11.15 3.98 0.52
N ARG A 28 -11.78 3.49 1.58
CA ARG A 28 -12.86 2.50 1.41
C ARG A 28 -14.13 3.13 0.84
N SER A 29 -14.85 2.35 0.05
CA SER A 29 -16.13 2.75 -0.53
C SER A 29 -16.93 1.51 -0.89
N GLY A 30 -18.11 1.69 -1.50
CA GLY A 30 -18.88 0.57 -2.03
C GLY A 30 -18.14 -0.20 -3.12
N GLU A 31 -17.18 0.42 -3.78
CA GLU A 31 -16.41 -0.18 -4.87
C GLU A 31 -14.99 -0.55 -4.47
N VAL A 32 -14.55 -0.18 -3.26
CA VAL A 32 -13.17 -0.40 -2.79
C VAL A 32 -13.19 -0.98 -1.39
N GLU A 33 -12.65 -2.18 -1.26
CA GLU A 33 -12.43 -2.82 0.02
C GLU A 33 -11.02 -2.50 0.49
N VAL A 34 -10.86 -2.18 1.77
CA VAL A 34 -9.55 -1.89 2.36
C VAL A 34 -9.28 -2.90 3.47
N VAL A 35 -8.12 -3.53 3.40
CA VAL A 35 -7.61 -4.45 4.41
C VAL A 35 -6.35 -3.80 5.01
N THR A 36 -6.17 -3.93 6.30
CA THR A 36 -5.01 -3.35 6.98
C THR A 36 -4.16 -4.43 7.64
N ALA A 37 -2.87 -4.17 7.73
CA ALA A 37 -1.93 -5.02 8.45
C ALA A 37 -0.90 -4.11 9.12
N SER A 38 -0.54 -4.42 10.36
CA SER A 38 0.41 -3.61 11.11
C SER A 38 1.83 -4.17 11.07
N ARG A 39 2.03 -5.32 10.45
CA ARG A 39 3.32 -5.98 10.36
C ARG A 39 3.43 -6.76 9.07
N LEU A 40 4.65 -7.19 8.77
CA LEU A 40 4.96 -7.92 7.54
C LEU A 40 4.19 -9.24 7.44
N GLU A 41 4.21 -10.03 8.50
CA GLU A 41 3.63 -11.37 8.49
C GLU A 41 2.12 -11.39 8.21
N PRO A 42 1.28 -10.58 8.90
CA PRO A 42 -0.13 -10.48 8.53
C PRO A 42 -0.35 -9.96 7.11
N ALA A 43 0.52 -9.08 6.62
CA ALA A 43 0.42 -8.57 5.25
C ALA A 43 0.64 -9.70 4.24
N GLU A 44 1.66 -10.51 4.46
CA GLU A 44 1.92 -11.65 3.59
C GLU A 44 0.77 -12.66 3.61
N ASP A 45 0.19 -12.91 4.80
CA ASP A 45 -0.95 -13.80 4.93
C ASP A 45 -2.16 -13.28 4.14
N ALA A 46 -2.41 -11.97 4.21
CA ALA A 46 -3.50 -11.37 3.45
C ALA A 46 -3.30 -11.54 1.95
N LEU A 47 -2.07 -11.32 1.47
CA LEU A 47 -1.73 -11.47 0.06
C LEU A 47 -1.91 -12.90 -0.44
N LYS A 48 -1.69 -13.89 0.41
CA LYS A 48 -1.90 -15.29 0.05
C LYS A 48 -3.38 -15.67 -0.01
N ARG A 49 -4.23 -14.96 0.73
CA ARG A 49 -5.66 -15.30 0.85
C ARG A 49 -6.51 -14.62 -0.18
N GLN A 50 -6.14 -13.43 -0.61
CA GLN A 50 -6.96 -12.63 -1.52
C GLN A 50 -6.07 -11.85 -2.47
N ARG A 51 -6.65 -11.50 -3.61
CA ARG A 51 -5.98 -10.67 -4.59
C ARG A 51 -6.14 -9.21 -4.20
N PHE A 52 -5.06 -8.45 -4.30
CA PHE A 52 -5.07 -7.00 -4.09
C PHE A 52 -4.69 -6.28 -5.39
N ASP A 53 -5.36 -5.17 -5.64
CA ASP A 53 -5.04 -4.30 -6.77
C ASP A 53 -3.92 -3.32 -6.42
N LEU A 54 -3.83 -2.96 -5.14
CA LEU A 54 -2.86 -2.00 -4.64
C LEU A 54 -2.43 -2.35 -3.23
N VAL A 55 -1.15 -2.20 -2.95
CA VAL A 55 -0.60 -2.27 -1.59
C VAL A 55 0.06 -0.93 -1.30
N ILE A 56 -0.28 -0.33 -0.17
CA ILE A 56 0.37 0.87 0.34
C ILE A 56 1.16 0.45 1.57
N ALA A 57 2.48 0.59 1.53
CA ALA A 57 3.33 0.05 2.58
C ALA A 57 4.37 1.06 3.07
N ASP A 58 4.60 1.07 4.38
CA ASP A 58 5.70 1.81 4.98
C ASP A 58 7.00 1.01 4.81
N VAL A 59 8.10 1.69 4.57
CA VAL A 59 9.42 1.07 4.51
C VAL A 59 9.83 0.52 5.87
N ARG A 60 9.63 1.32 6.92
CA ARG A 60 10.00 0.95 8.28
C ARG A 60 8.75 0.66 9.09
N MET A 61 8.56 -0.60 9.39
CA MET A 61 7.55 -1.05 10.34
C MET A 61 8.25 -1.32 11.65
N SER A 62 7.75 -2.12 12.53
CA SER A 62 8.32 -2.34 13.85
C SER A 62 9.61 -3.17 13.87
N GLY A 63 10.12 -3.54 12.73
CA GLY A 63 11.30 -4.41 12.62
C GLY A 63 12.62 -3.71 12.90
N MET A 64 13.61 -4.46 13.31
CA MET A 64 14.94 -3.94 13.64
C MET A 64 15.72 -3.51 12.41
N LEU A 65 15.46 -4.11 11.27
CA LEU A 65 16.20 -3.83 10.03
C LEU A 65 15.74 -2.55 9.35
N GLY A 66 14.49 -2.14 9.57
CA GLY A 66 13.97 -0.91 9.01
C GLY A 66 13.74 -0.93 7.50
N VAL A 67 13.61 -2.11 6.91
CA VAL A 67 13.46 -2.27 5.45
C VAL A 67 12.34 -3.23 5.07
N GLU A 68 11.47 -3.57 6.00
CA GLU A 68 10.43 -4.58 5.79
C GLU A 68 9.50 -4.23 4.63
N GLY A 69 9.21 -2.94 4.45
CA GLY A 69 8.36 -2.50 3.33
C GLY A 69 9.02 -2.72 1.98
N LEU A 70 10.36 -2.58 1.90
CA LEU A 70 11.09 -2.84 0.67
C LEU A 70 11.17 -4.35 0.38
N GLU A 71 11.30 -5.17 1.42
CA GLU A 71 11.25 -6.62 1.26
C GLU A 71 9.87 -7.07 0.80
N LEU A 72 8.82 -6.49 1.37
CA LEU A 72 7.45 -6.78 0.96
C LEU A 72 7.23 -6.38 -0.50
N LEU A 73 7.74 -5.22 -0.91
CA LEU A 73 7.65 -4.78 -2.30
C LEU A 73 8.29 -5.81 -3.24
N THR A 74 9.49 -6.26 -2.93
CA THR A 74 10.18 -7.27 -3.75
C THR A 74 9.34 -8.54 -3.84
N TYR A 75 8.78 -8.98 -2.71
CA TYR A 75 7.95 -10.18 -2.63
C TYR A 75 6.69 -10.03 -3.50
N ILE A 76 6.02 -8.90 -3.41
CA ILE A 76 4.82 -8.63 -4.21
C ILE A 76 5.13 -8.63 -5.70
N ARG A 77 6.21 -7.96 -6.10
CA ARG A 77 6.59 -7.89 -7.52
C ARG A 77 6.91 -9.27 -8.09
N ARG A 78 7.44 -10.15 -7.26
CA ARG A 78 7.78 -11.50 -7.67
C ARG A 78 6.55 -12.40 -7.83
N TYR A 79 5.64 -12.37 -6.86
CA TYR A 79 4.53 -13.32 -6.80
C TYR A 79 3.20 -12.76 -7.29
N TRP A 80 3.02 -11.46 -7.25
CA TRP A 80 1.80 -10.80 -7.71
C TRP A 80 2.15 -9.58 -8.56
N PRO A 81 2.70 -9.80 -9.76
CA PRO A 81 3.23 -8.68 -10.58
C PRO A 81 2.19 -7.68 -11.04
N ASP A 82 0.91 -8.05 -11.02
CA ASP A 82 -0.18 -7.13 -11.38
C ASP A 82 -0.62 -6.22 -10.23
N THR A 83 -0.20 -6.53 -9.01
CA THR A 83 -0.50 -5.69 -7.84
C THR A 83 0.42 -4.48 -7.84
N LYS A 84 -0.17 -3.28 -7.82
CA LYS A 84 0.60 -2.04 -7.73
C LYS A 84 1.04 -1.81 -6.30
N VAL A 85 2.17 -1.12 -6.13
CA VAL A 85 2.70 -0.83 -4.79
C VAL A 85 3.07 0.64 -4.68
N ILE A 86 2.55 1.28 -3.64
CA ILE A 86 2.93 2.63 -3.24
C ILE A 86 3.67 2.53 -1.93
N ILE A 87 4.85 3.12 -1.87
CA ILE A 87 5.65 3.19 -0.64
C ILE A 87 5.43 4.56 0.01
N MET A 88 5.17 4.56 1.31
CA MET A 88 5.04 5.78 2.12
C MET A 88 5.92 5.63 3.34
N THR A 89 6.77 6.59 3.62
CA THR A 89 7.64 6.48 4.79
C THR A 89 7.96 7.83 5.41
N ALA A 90 8.06 7.88 6.75
CA ALA A 90 8.56 9.05 7.48
C ALA A 90 10.09 9.11 7.48
N HIS A 91 10.73 7.99 7.16
CA HIS A 91 12.19 7.83 7.28
C HIS A 91 12.83 7.57 5.92
N GLY A 92 12.39 8.32 4.92
CA GLY A 92 12.91 8.17 3.58
C GLY A 92 14.21 8.92 3.36
N SER A 93 14.88 8.56 2.27
CA SER A 93 16.05 9.23 1.76
C SER A 93 16.05 9.06 0.25
N ASP A 94 16.94 9.77 -0.44
CA ASP A 94 17.08 9.59 -1.89
C ASP A 94 17.49 8.15 -2.22
N GLU A 95 18.31 7.54 -1.38
CA GLU A 95 18.74 6.15 -1.58
C GLU A 95 17.58 5.18 -1.43
N VAL A 96 16.76 5.36 -0.40
CA VAL A 96 15.57 4.53 -0.18
C VAL A 96 14.57 4.72 -1.31
N ARG A 97 14.37 5.96 -1.75
CA ARG A 97 13.46 6.26 -2.85
C ARG A 97 13.91 5.57 -4.13
N GLN A 98 15.19 5.68 -4.46
CA GLN A 98 15.74 5.04 -5.64
C GLN A 98 15.60 3.51 -5.54
N ASP A 99 15.93 2.93 -4.39
CA ASP A 99 15.79 1.50 -4.16
C ASP A 99 14.34 1.04 -4.34
N ALA A 100 13.37 1.81 -3.82
CA ALA A 100 11.96 1.48 -3.97
C ALA A 100 11.56 1.44 -5.45
N TYR A 101 11.95 2.43 -6.22
CA TYR A 101 11.63 2.45 -7.66
C TYR A 101 12.34 1.34 -8.43
N GLU A 102 13.58 1.05 -8.09
CA GLU A 102 14.31 -0.05 -8.72
C GLU A 102 13.66 -1.40 -8.46
N ARG A 103 13.05 -1.58 -7.28
CA ARG A 103 12.32 -2.79 -6.93
C ARG A 103 10.92 -2.83 -7.54
N GLY A 104 10.47 -1.75 -8.18
CA GLY A 104 9.21 -1.74 -8.90
C GLY A 104 8.06 -1.03 -8.22
N ALA A 105 8.33 -0.13 -7.27
CA ALA A 105 7.28 0.71 -6.70
C ALA A 105 6.65 1.58 -7.78
N THR A 106 5.33 1.72 -7.72
CA THR A 106 4.61 2.60 -8.63
C THR A 106 4.80 4.06 -8.24
N PHE A 107 4.70 4.35 -6.94
CA PHE A 107 4.97 5.68 -6.38
C PHE A 107 5.66 5.56 -5.04
N TYR A 108 6.35 6.62 -4.66
CA TYR A 108 7.01 6.75 -3.38
C TYR A 108 6.68 8.11 -2.79
N TYR A 109 6.25 8.11 -1.52
CA TYR A 109 5.91 9.34 -0.80
C TYR A 109 6.63 9.40 0.54
N THR A 110 7.03 10.62 0.91
CA THR A 110 7.53 10.90 2.26
C THR A 110 6.35 11.41 3.09
N LYS A 111 6.18 10.87 4.29
CA LYS A 111 5.13 11.32 5.20
C LYS A 111 5.47 12.71 5.76
N PRO A 112 4.49 13.55 6.04
CA PRO A 112 3.06 13.32 5.90
C PRO A 112 2.62 13.43 4.44
N VAL A 113 1.70 12.55 4.04
CA VAL A 113 1.22 12.49 2.65
C VAL A 113 -0.04 13.35 2.54
N ASP A 114 -0.12 14.11 1.46
CA ASP A 114 -1.35 14.81 1.11
C ASP A 114 -2.37 13.77 0.65
N ILE A 115 -3.45 13.62 1.42
CA ILE A 115 -4.48 12.61 1.17
C ILE A 115 -5.15 12.81 -0.19
N ARG A 116 -5.39 14.06 -0.57
CA ARG A 116 -6.02 14.36 -1.87
C ARG A 116 -5.13 13.94 -3.03
N GLU A 117 -3.85 14.21 -2.91
CA GLU A 117 -2.88 13.84 -3.92
C GLU A 117 -2.77 12.31 -4.02
N LEU A 118 -2.71 11.63 -2.87
CA LEU A 118 -2.67 10.18 -2.83
C LEU A 118 -3.92 9.59 -3.47
N MET A 119 -5.09 10.09 -3.13
CA MET A 119 -6.35 9.59 -3.70
C MET A 119 -6.40 9.79 -5.20
N GLN A 120 -5.90 10.93 -5.69
CA GLN A 120 -5.85 11.18 -7.13
C GLN A 120 -4.94 10.17 -7.84
N LYS A 121 -3.78 9.89 -7.27
CA LYS A 121 -2.87 8.88 -7.82
C LYS A 121 -3.49 7.50 -7.85
N ILE A 122 -4.23 7.16 -6.80
CA ILE A 122 -4.93 5.88 -6.74
C ILE A 122 -6.01 5.80 -7.82
N ARG A 123 -6.77 6.88 -8.02
CA ARG A 123 -7.75 6.93 -9.11
C ARG A 123 -7.09 6.78 -10.47
N ASP A 124 -5.93 7.41 -10.66
CA ASP A 124 -5.18 7.30 -11.91
C ASP A 124 -4.74 5.86 -12.19
N LEU A 125 -4.61 5.04 -11.17
CA LEU A 125 -4.30 3.61 -11.32
C LEU A 125 -5.53 2.76 -11.64
N GLY A 126 -6.70 3.38 -11.76
CA GLY A 126 -7.94 2.67 -12.08
C GLY A 126 -8.70 2.16 -10.87
N ILE A 127 -8.39 2.66 -9.68
CA ILE A 127 -9.08 2.25 -8.45
C ILE A 127 -10.02 3.39 -8.04
N PRO A 128 -11.35 3.13 -8.00
CA PRO A 128 -12.34 4.20 -7.86
C PRO A 128 -12.55 4.64 -6.40
N VAL A 129 -11.50 5.17 -5.78
CA VAL A 129 -11.66 5.79 -4.45
C VAL A 129 -12.46 7.08 -4.59
N ARG A 130 -13.05 7.53 -3.50
CA ARG A 130 -13.90 8.72 -3.47
C ARG A 130 -13.14 9.97 -3.94
N GLN A 131 -13.88 10.88 -4.49
CA GLN A 131 -13.35 12.19 -4.88
C GLN A 131 -13.47 13.20 -3.74
#